data_2d18c0647dc2fc468f7713dc58075dc0
#
_entry.id   2d18c0647dc2fc468f7713dc58075dc0
#
_cell.length_a   1.000
_cell.length_b   1.000
_cell.length_c   1.000
_cell.angle_alpha   90.00
_cell.angle_beta   90.00
_cell.angle_gamma   90.00
#
_symmetry.space_group_name_H-M   'P 1'
#
loop_
_entity.id
_entity.type
_entity.pdbx_description
1 polymer ?
#
loop_
_entity_poly.entity_id
_entity_poly.type
_entity_poly.pdbx_seq_one_letter_code
_entity_poly.pdbx_strand_id
1 'polypeptide(L)'
;MPAKFKVSLRNVARSFVSPTGERFQALHDVNLEIEDEFSPDGRDIGEFRVLLGPSGCGKSTILRLIAGLDHPDSGEILVNGAPVTGPGRDRGMVFQKYTSFPWLTVSQNVEYGLKINGFPEKERRQTVERLIQAVGLAGFEKSYPDTLSGGMQQRVAIARTLALRPSVILMDEPFGALDAQTREDMQELLLHIWGESASTVLFVTHDVDEAIYLADHIYVLCARPGTIIEDVPVPFGRPRDRSIKQTEPFHALQQHVLACLRRAPGQGQVRVSV
;
A
#
# COMPACT_ATOMS: atom_id res chain seq x y z
N MET A 1 -14.66 -23.32 2.19
CA MET A 1 -14.99 -22.27 1.20
C MET A 1 -13.89 -21.22 1.33
N PRO A 2 -13.38 -20.62 0.24
CA PRO A 2 -12.52 -19.46 0.36
C PRO A 2 -13.18 -18.36 1.18
N ALA A 3 -12.40 -17.54 1.87
CA ALA A 3 -12.94 -16.41 2.61
C ALA A 3 -13.63 -15.45 1.62
N LYS A 4 -14.78 -14.88 1.98
CA LYS A 4 -15.47 -13.92 1.12
C LYS A 4 -14.68 -12.65 0.93
N PHE A 5 -13.87 -12.29 1.92
CA PHE A 5 -13.07 -11.06 1.93
C PHE A 5 -11.59 -11.35 2.14
N LYS A 6 -10.76 -10.73 1.33
CA LYS A 6 -9.31 -10.71 1.48
C LYS A 6 -8.88 -9.91 2.71
N VAL A 7 -9.49 -8.75 2.91
CA VAL A 7 -9.31 -7.90 4.10
C VAL A 7 -10.68 -7.41 4.56
N SER A 8 -10.95 -7.49 5.86
CA SER A 8 -12.18 -6.95 6.45
C SER A 8 -11.87 -6.24 7.77
N LEU A 9 -12.26 -4.98 7.86
CA LEU A 9 -12.29 -4.19 9.09
C LEU A 9 -13.74 -3.92 9.45
N ARG A 10 -14.13 -4.17 10.72
CA ARG A 10 -15.51 -3.97 11.19
C ARG A 10 -15.51 -3.17 12.48
N ASN A 11 -16.11 -1.98 12.44
CA ASN A 11 -16.26 -1.05 13.56
C ASN A 11 -14.92 -0.77 14.28
N VAL A 12 -13.83 -0.66 13.50
CA VAL A 12 -12.48 -0.50 14.04
C VAL A 12 -12.26 0.90 14.57
N ALA A 13 -11.85 0.99 15.84
CA ALA A 13 -11.43 2.23 16.49
C ALA A 13 -10.02 2.11 17.06
N ARG A 14 -9.29 3.23 17.06
CA ARG A 14 -7.95 3.32 17.64
C ARG A 14 -7.68 4.70 18.19
N SER A 15 -7.16 4.77 19.42
CA SER A 15 -6.73 5.99 20.09
C SER A 15 -5.25 5.89 20.46
N PHE A 16 -4.61 7.04 20.56
CA PHE A 16 -3.24 7.17 21.04
C PHE A 16 -3.18 8.20 22.18
N VAL A 17 -2.12 8.09 22.98
CA VAL A 17 -1.80 9.08 24.01
C VAL A 17 -0.61 9.90 23.51
N SER A 18 -0.74 11.21 23.47
CA SER A 18 0.35 12.12 23.10
C SER A 18 1.46 12.11 24.15
N PRO A 19 2.68 12.58 23.84
CA PRO A 19 3.73 12.76 24.83
C PRO A 19 3.34 13.68 26.01
N THR A 20 2.34 14.54 25.80
CA THR A 20 1.78 15.44 26.84
C THR A 20 0.69 14.77 27.68
N GLY A 21 0.37 13.48 27.44
CA GLY A 21 -0.65 12.73 28.17
C GLY A 21 -2.08 12.92 27.64
N GLU A 22 -2.29 13.71 26.59
CA GLU A 22 -3.60 13.89 25.97
C GLU A 22 -3.99 12.71 25.10
N ARG A 23 -5.18 12.15 25.32
CA ARG A 23 -5.73 11.06 24.50
C ARG A 23 -6.42 11.66 23.27
N PHE A 24 -6.06 11.15 22.08
CA PHE A 24 -6.74 11.49 20.84
C PHE A 24 -7.16 10.23 20.08
N GLN A 25 -8.34 10.28 19.50
CA GLN A 25 -8.87 9.19 18.69
C GLN A 25 -8.37 9.35 17.26
N ALA A 26 -7.55 8.41 16.81
CA ALA A 26 -6.99 8.40 15.47
C ALA A 26 -7.97 7.82 14.45
N LEU A 27 -8.69 6.75 14.83
CA LEU A 27 -9.68 6.08 13.99
C LEU A 27 -10.99 5.90 14.77
N HIS A 28 -12.12 6.11 14.10
CA HIS A 28 -13.46 5.91 14.65
C HIS A 28 -14.34 5.19 13.64
N ASP A 29 -14.88 4.06 14.05
CA ASP A 29 -15.85 3.27 13.28
C ASP A 29 -15.42 3.02 11.82
N VAL A 30 -14.16 2.58 11.65
CA VAL A 30 -13.63 2.27 10.32
C VAL A 30 -14.16 0.92 9.88
N ASN A 31 -14.89 0.94 8.77
CA ASN A 31 -15.42 -0.23 8.08
C ASN A 31 -14.83 -0.27 6.67
N LEU A 32 -14.19 -1.40 6.30
CA LEU A 32 -13.54 -1.61 5.01
C LEU A 32 -13.61 -3.10 4.67
N GLU A 33 -14.07 -3.41 3.49
CA GLU A 33 -14.09 -4.77 2.99
C GLU A 33 -13.48 -4.82 1.58
N ILE A 34 -12.49 -5.68 1.41
CA ILE A 34 -11.89 -5.98 0.11
C ILE A 34 -12.26 -7.42 -0.20
N GLU A 35 -13.02 -7.62 -1.24
CA GLU A 35 -13.49 -8.95 -1.65
C GLU A 35 -12.33 -9.81 -2.18
N ASP A 36 -12.50 -11.11 -2.12
CA ASP A 36 -11.56 -12.08 -2.72
C ASP A 36 -12.09 -12.38 -4.13
N GLU A 37 -11.49 -11.76 -5.14
CA GLU A 37 -11.92 -11.91 -6.51
C GLU A 37 -11.18 -13.06 -7.21
N PHE A 38 -11.93 -13.81 -8.03
CA PHE A 38 -11.39 -14.92 -8.80
C PHE A 38 -11.70 -14.74 -10.28
N SER A 39 -10.69 -15.03 -11.12
CA SER A 39 -10.88 -15.12 -12.57
C SER A 39 -11.84 -16.26 -12.93
N PRO A 40 -12.43 -16.27 -14.15
CA PRO A 40 -13.32 -17.35 -14.60
C PRO A 40 -12.69 -18.76 -14.54
N ASP A 41 -11.36 -18.85 -14.57
CA ASP A 41 -10.60 -20.09 -14.42
C ASP A 41 -10.20 -20.39 -12.95
N GLY A 42 -10.73 -19.63 -11.99
CA GLY A 42 -10.58 -19.86 -10.55
C GLY A 42 -9.25 -19.38 -9.96
N ARG A 43 -8.47 -18.56 -10.68
CA ARG A 43 -7.26 -17.93 -10.13
C ARG A 43 -7.64 -16.69 -9.31
N ASP A 44 -6.97 -16.49 -8.19
CA ASP A 44 -7.06 -15.28 -7.38
C ASP A 44 -6.65 -14.07 -8.24
N ILE A 45 -7.49 -13.05 -8.30
CA ILE A 45 -7.21 -11.77 -8.95
C ILE A 45 -7.04 -10.76 -7.83
N GLY A 46 -5.79 -10.32 -7.62
CA GLY A 46 -5.54 -9.26 -6.65
C GLY A 46 -6.15 -7.94 -7.11
N GLU A 47 -6.67 -7.17 -6.17
CA GLU A 47 -7.16 -5.81 -6.40
C GLU A 47 -6.14 -4.77 -5.92
N PHE A 48 -6.15 -3.62 -6.57
CA PHE A 48 -5.36 -2.47 -6.14
C PHE A 48 -6.28 -1.43 -5.48
N ARG A 49 -6.25 -1.38 -4.15
CA ARG A 49 -7.07 -0.46 -3.35
C ARG A 49 -6.20 0.67 -2.81
N VAL A 50 -6.72 1.88 -2.82
CA VAL A 50 -6.00 3.06 -2.32
C VAL A 50 -6.76 3.69 -1.15
N LEU A 51 -6.04 3.98 -0.06
CA LEU A 51 -6.49 4.85 1.03
C LEU A 51 -6.00 6.27 0.75
N LEU A 52 -6.90 7.17 0.45
CA LEU A 52 -6.61 8.56 0.11
C LEU A 52 -7.14 9.49 1.20
N GLY A 53 -6.37 10.47 1.60
CA GLY A 53 -6.83 11.47 2.56
C GLY A 53 -5.71 12.38 3.06
N PRO A 54 -6.03 13.43 3.80
CA PRO A 54 -5.04 14.39 4.31
C PRO A 54 -4.07 13.74 5.29
N SER A 55 -2.95 14.40 5.54
CA SER A 55 -1.99 13.94 6.54
C SER A 55 -2.63 13.87 7.93
N GLY A 56 -2.35 12.80 8.68
CA GLY A 56 -2.88 12.59 10.02
C GLY A 56 -4.33 12.10 10.09
N CYS A 57 -4.95 11.66 8.97
CA CYS A 57 -6.29 11.07 8.99
C CYS A 57 -6.31 9.57 9.33
N GLY A 58 -5.18 8.97 9.71
CA GLY A 58 -5.15 7.59 10.19
C GLY A 58 -4.83 6.51 9.14
N LYS A 59 -4.46 6.86 7.89
CA LYS A 59 -4.13 5.90 6.82
C LYS A 59 -3.05 4.89 7.24
N SER A 60 -1.91 5.40 7.71
CA SER A 60 -0.81 4.55 8.20
C SER A 60 -1.21 3.72 9.42
N THR A 61 -2.13 4.23 10.25
CA THR A 61 -2.68 3.46 11.38
C THR A 61 -3.49 2.28 10.88
N ILE A 62 -4.35 2.45 9.87
CA ILE A 62 -5.09 1.35 9.24
C ILE A 62 -4.12 0.30 8.69
N LEU A 63 -3.09 0.71 7.95
CA LEU A 63 -2.09 -0.24 7.44
C LEU A 63 -1.38 -1.01 8.55
N ARG A 64 -0.97 -0.32 9.63
CA ARG A 64 -0.29 -0.96 10.78
C ARG A 64 -1.18 -1.95 11.50
N LEU A 65 -2.47 -1.66 11.64
CA LEU A 65 -3.46 -2.57 12.22
C LEU A 65 -3.63 -3.83 11.35
N ILE A 66 -3.78 -3.67 10.03
CA ILE A 66 -3.88 -4.80 9.09
C ILE A 66 -2.57 -5.62 9.09
N ALA A 67 -1.40 -4.96 9.16
CA ALA A 67 -0.11 -5.63 9.25
C ALA A 67 0.08 -6.43 10.56
N GLY A 68 -0.76 -6.19 11.57
CA GLY A 68 -0.60 -6.75 12.92
C GLY A 68 0.55 -6.11 13.71
N LEU A 69 0.99 -4.92 13.32
CA LEU A 69 2.02 -4.13 14.01
C LEU A 69 1.43 -3.28 15.13
N ASP A 70 0.12 -3.17 15.18
CA ASP A 70 -0.66 -2.51 16.22
C ASP A 70 -1.99 -3.26 16.41
N HIS A 71 -2.74 -2.91 17.49
CA HIS A 71 -4.01 -3.55 17.81
C HIS A 71 -5.12 -2.49 17.89
N PRO A 72 -6.35 -2.80 17.43
CA PRO A 72 -7.48 -1.89 17.59
C PRO A 72 -7.90 -1.81 19.08
N ASP A 73 -8.48 -0.65 19.48
CA ASP A 73 -9.11 -0.52 20.79
C ASP A 73 -10.47 -1.23 20.82
N SER A 74 -11.16 -1.27 19.66
CA SER A 74 -12.41 -2.00 19.44
C SER A 74 -12.58 -2.38 17.97
N GLY A 75 -13.52 -3.27 17.69
CA GLY A 75 -13.77 -3.79 16.36
C GLY A 75 -12.94 -5.03 16.04
N GLU A 76 -13.05 -5.52 14.80
CA GLU A 76 -12.41 -6.74 14.33
C GLU A 76 -11.68 -6.49 13.03
N ILE A 77 -10.52 -7.14 12.87
CA ILE A 77 -9.72 -7.11 11.64
C ILE A 77 -9.44 -8.54 11.21
N LEU A 78 -9.87 -8.87 9.99
CA LEU A 78 -9.66 -10.18 9.38
C LEU A 78 -8.84 -10.04 8.11
N VAL A 79 -7.92 -10.97 7.90
CA VAL A 79 -7.19 -11.15 6.63
C VAL A 79 -7.33 -12.60 6.22
N ASN A 80 -7.76 -12.85 4.98
CA ASN A 80 -8.12 -14.18 4.47
C ASN A 80 -9.11 -14.92 5.40
N GLY A 81 -10.04 -14.18 6.03
CA GLY A 81 -11.03 -14.72 6.97
C GLY A 81 -10.50 -15.06 8.35
N ALA A 82 -9.20 -14.87 8.65
CA ALA A 82 -8.59 -15.12 9.93
C ALA A 82 -8.35 -13.82 10.72
N PRO A 83 -8.60 -13.77 12.05
CA PRO A 83 -8.30 -12.61 12.87
C PRO A 83 -6.82 -12.24 12.86
N VAL A 84 -6.52 -10.94 12.76
CA VAL A 84 -5.16 -10.44 12.85
C VAL A 84 -4.73 -10.35 14.30
N THR A 85 -3.84 -11.26 14.72
CA THR A 85 -3.29 -11.32 16.08
C THR A 85 -1.84 -10.84 16.18
N GLY A 86 -1.20 -10.56 15.05
CA GLY A 86 0.18 -10.11 14.95
C GLY A 86 0.68 -10.11 13.51
N PRO A 87 1.97 -9.79 13.26
CA PRO A 87 2.57 -9.88 11.93
C PRO A 87 2.47 -11.30 11.35
N GLY A 88 2.23 -11.39 10.04
CA GLY A 88 2.06 -12.65 9.32
C GLY A 88 2.78 -12.68 7.98
N ARG A 89 3.07 -13.90 7.46
CA ARG A 89 3.72 -14.09 6.15
C ARG A 89 2.79 -13.80 4.98
N ASP A 90 1.48 -13.84 5.22
CA ASP A 90 0.40 -13.54 4.31
C ASP A 90 0.29 -12.04 3.99
N ARG A 91 1.01 -11.19 4.76
CA ARG A 91 1.03 -9.73 4.63
C ARG A 91 2.45 -9.21 4.47
N GLY A 92 2.68 -8.46 3.39
CA GLY A 92 3.92 -7.73 3.17
C GLY A 92 3.73 -6.23 3.43
N MET A 93 4.72 -5.54 4.01
CA MET A 93 4.63 -4.09 4.22
C MET A 93 5.82 -3.36 3.61
N VAL A 94 5.53 -2.33 2.81
CA VAL A 94 6.48 -1.34 2.29
C VAL A 94 6.24 -0.04 3.03
N PHE A 95 7.24 0.44 3.74
CA PHE A 95 7.15 1.65 4.55
C PHE A 95 7.53 2.90 3.75
N GLN A 96 7.10 4.07 4.22
CA GLN A 96 7.43 5.38 3.68
C GLN A 96 8.94 5.64 3.70
N LYS A 97 9.62 5.28 4.80
CA LYS A 97 11.08 5.35 4.89
C LYS A 97 11.70 4.07 4.36
N TYR A 98 12.86 4.19 3.74
CA TYR A 98 13.60 3.03 3.24
C TYR A 98 13.96 2.11 4.40
N THR A 99 13.55 0.85 4.33
CA THR A 99 13.73 -0.15 5.38
C THR A 99 14.65 -1.28 4.97
N SER A 100 15.43 -1.09 3.90
CA SER A 100 16.45 -2.06 3.49
C SER A 100 17.48 -2.25 4.60
N PHE A 101 17.93 -3.48 4.82
CA PHE A 101 18.98 -3.78 5.78
C PHE A 101 20.32 -3.23 5.25
N PRO A 102 20.92 -2.22 5.90
CA PRO A 102 22.09 -1.54 5.33
C PRO A 102 23.36 -2.41 5.29
N TRP A 103 23.41 -3.46 6.09
CA TRP A 103 24.49 -4.44 6.13
C TRP A 103 24.34 -5.62 5.14
N LEU A 104 23.25 -5.66 4.37
CA LEU A 104 22.99 -6.67 3.35
C LEU A 104 23.02 -6.01 1.96
N THR A 105 23.54 -6.76 0.98
CA THR A 105 23.48 -6.34 -0.43
C THR A 105 22.04 -6.35 -0.95
N VAL A 106 21.80 -5.84 -2.16
CA VAL A 106 20.50 -5.90 -2.85
C VAL A 106 19.98 -7.34 -2.91
N SER A 107 20.78 -8.28 -3.43
CA SER A 107 20.40 -9.69 -3.48
C SER A 107 20.09 -10.27 -2.12
N GLN A 108 20.89 -9.98 -1.12
CA GLN A 108 20.68 -10.48 0.24
C GLN A 108 19.44 -9.88 0.89
N ASN A 109 19.12 -8.60 0.61
CA ASN A 109 17.88 -7.98 1.07
C ASN A 109 16.65 -8.70 0.49
N VAL A 110 16.64 -8.95 -0.81
CA VAL A 110 15.53 -9.64 -1.50
C VAL A 110 15.42 -11.10 -1.02
N GLU A 111 16.55 -11.78 -0.84
CA GLU A 111 16.61 -13.18 -0.39
C GLU A 111 16.19 -13.36 1.07
N TYR A 112 16.33 -12.33 1.91
CA TYR A 112 16.27 -12.44 3.37
C TYR A 112 15.03 -13.19 3.87
N GLY A 113 13.85 -12.76 3.43
CA GLY A 113 12.58 -13.38 3.82
C GLY A 113 12.47 -14.85 3.40
N LEU A 114 12.93 -15.18 2.21
CA LEU A 114 12.94 -16.56 1.71
C LEU A 114 13.86 -17.46 2.55
N LYS A 115 15.04 -16.92 2.91
CA LYS A 115 16.04 -17.66 3.70
C LYS A 115 15.54 -18.02 5.09
N ILE A 116 14.99 -17.04 5.83
CA ILE A 116 14.47 -17.27 7.18
C ILE A 116 13.24 -18.18 7.21
N ASN A 117 12.49 -18.26 6.10
CA ASN A 117 11.36 -19.16 5.95
C ASN A 117 11.72 -20.54 5.38
N GLY A 118 13.02 -20.84 5.23
CA GLY A 118 13.49 -22.19 4.89
C GLY A 118 13.32 -22.59 3.42
N PHE A 119 13.13 -21.64 2.50
CA PHE A 119 13.04 -21.96 1.07
C PHE A 119 14.34 -22.59 0.56
N PRO A 120 14.27 -23.60 -0.35
CA PRO A 120 15.43 -24.21 -0.95
C PRO A 120 16.33 -23.19 -1.69
N GLU A 121 17.65 -23.37 -1.63
CA GLU A 121 18.60 -22.41 -2.21
C GLU A 121 18.35 -22.15 -3.70
N LYS A 122 18.03 -23.17 -4.46
CA LYS A 122 17.73 -23.05 -5.91
C LYS A 122 16.53 -22.12 -6.15
N GLU A 123 15.46 -22.31 -5.37
CA GLU A 123 14.24 -21.48 -5.48
C GLU A 123 14.52 -20.04 -5.06
N ARG A 124 15.27 -19.82 -3.98
CA ARG A 124 15.68 -18.49 -3.54
C ARG A 124 16.43 -17.75 -4.65
N ARG A 125 17.47 -18.37 -5.21
CA ARG A 125 18.27 -17.77 -6.29
C ARG A 125 17.41 -17.38 -7.49
N GLN A 126 16.55 -18.26 -7.97
CA GLN A 126 15.66 -17.99 -9.10
C GLN A 126 14.69 -16.84 -8.81
N THR A 127 14.10 -16.82 -7.60
CA THR A 127 13.18 -15.74 -7.19
C THR A 127 13.90 -14.41 -7.09
N VAL A 128 15.09 -14.37 -6.48
CA VAL A 128 15.90 -13.16 -6.34
C VAL A 128 16.31 -12.61 -7.71
N GLU A 129 16.84 -13.45 -8.60
CA GLU A 129 17.25 -13.04 -9.94
C GLU A 129 16.08 -12.46 -10.74
N ARG A 130 14.94 -13.14 -10.76
CA ARG A 130 13.73 -12.68 -11.43
C ARG A 130 13.25 -11.34 -10.87
N LEU A 131 13.19 -11.17 -9.55
CA LEU A 131 12.72 -9.93 -8.93
C LEU A 131 13.67 -8.77 -9.15
N ILE A 132 14.99 -8.99 -9.06
CA ILE A 132 15.99 -7.95 -9.32
C ILE A 132 15.89 -7.46 -10.77
N GLN A 133 15.69 -8.36 -11.72
CA GLN A 133 15.43 -7.99 -13.12
C GLN A 133 14.12 -7.22 -13.26
N ALA A 134 13.03 -7.72 -12.66
CA ALA A 134 11.70 -7.10 -12.74
C ALA A 134 11.68 -5.67 -12.17
N VAL A 135 12.42 -5.41 -11.08
CA VAL A 135 12.53 -4.05 -10.52
C VAL A 135 13.60 -3.19 -11.20
N GLY A 136 14.26 -3.67 -12.24
CA GLY A 136 15.28 -2.93 -12.99
C GLY A 136 16.55 -2.63 -12.18
N LEU A 137 16.96 -3.56 -11.31
CA LEU A 137 18.19 -3.47 -10.50
C LEU A 137 19.28 -4.46 -10.97
N ALA A 138 19.18 -4.97 -12.20
CA ALA A 138 20.24 -5.80 -12.81
C ALA A 138 21.56 -5.03 -12.85
N GLY A 139 22.64 -5.68 -12.41
CA GLY A 139 23.98 -5.08 -12.25
C GLY A 139 24.24 -4.47 -10.88
N PHE A 140 23.23 -4.36 -10.01
CA PHE A 140 23.36 -3.82 -8.64
C PHE A 140 23.20 -4.89 -7.55
N GLU A 141 23.25 -6.16 -7.90
CA GLU A 141 23.01 -7.30 -7.00
C GLU A 141 23.91 -7.29 -5.76
N LYS A 142 25.15 -6.85 -5.95
CA LYS A 142 26.19 -6.80 -4.90
C LYS A 142 26.30 -5.42 -4.22
N SER A 143 25.56 -4.44 -4.68
CA SER A 143 25.55 -3.09 -4.09
C SER A 143 24.87 -3.08 -2.73
N TYR A 144 25.31 -2.18 -1.84
CA TYR A 144 24.67 -1.94 -0.55
C TYR A 144 23.66 -0.79 -0.65
N PRO A 145 22.60 -0.76 0.19
CA PRO A 145 21.53 0.24 0.12
C PRO A 145 22.03 1.70 0.18
N ASP A 146 23.07 1.99 0.95
CA ASP A 146 23.66 3.34 1.11
C ASP A 146 24.31 3.87 -0.17
N THR A 147 24.65 3.00 -1.12
CA THR A 147 25.24 3.38 -2.41
C THR A 147 24.17 3.61 -3.50
N LEU A 148 22.89 3.40 -3.18
CA LEU A 148 21.78 3.46 -4.13
C LEU A 148 21.01 4.80 -4.00
N SER A 149 20.42 5.24 -5.12
CA SER A 149 19.46 6.35 -5.09
C SER A 149 18.20 5.98 -4.31
N GLY A 150 17.43 6.98 -3.86
CA GLY A 150 16.16 6.74 -3.14
C GLY A 150 15.18 5.85 -3.91
N GLY A 151 15.02 6.08 -5.21
CA GLY A 151 14.19 5.23 -6.08
C GLY A 151 14.71 3.79 -6.16
N MET A 152 16.02 3.58 -6.23
CA MET A 152 16.61 2.24 -6.22
C MET A 152 16.40 1.55 -4.86
N GLN A 153 16.53 2.25 -3.75
CA GLN A 153 16.25 1.69 -2.41
C GLN A 153 14.78 1.28 -2.29
N GLN A 154 13.86 2.05 -2.87
CA GLN A 154 12.44 1.71 -2.90
C GLN A 154 12.18 0.45 -3.73
N ARG A 155 12.83 0.31 -4.87
CA ARG A 155 12.77 -0.92 -5.69
C ARG A 155 13.26 -2.16 -4.91
N VAL A 156 14.31 -2.02 -4.11
CA VAL A 156 14.77 -3.11 -3.22
C VAL A 156 13.70 -3.47 -2.18
N ALA A 157 13.06 -2.47 -1.55
CA ALA A 157 12.00 -2.71 -0.57
C ALA A 157 10.78 -3.43 -1.17
N ILE A 158 10.37 -3.02 -2.38
CA ILE A 158 9.29 -3.68 -3.14
C ILE A 158 9.67 -5.11 -3.48
N ALA A 159 10.85 -5.35 -4.08
CA ALA A 159 11.31 -6.69 -4.44
C ALA A 159 11.40 -7.63 -3.22
N ARG A 160 11.92 -7.13 -2.09
CA ARG A 160 11.98 -7.88 -0.83
C ARG A 160 10.59 -8.29 -0.34
N THR A 161 9.62 -7.39 -0.43
CA THR A 161 8.24 -7.65 -0.01
C THR A 161 7.57 -8.69 -0.91
N LEU A 162 7.74 -8.56 -2.22
CA LEU A 162 7.17 -9.47 -3.22
C LEU A 162 7.81 -10.88 -3.19
N ALA A 163 9.04 -11.01 -2.69
CA ALA A 163 9.76 -12.29 -2.67
C ALA A 163 8.98 -13.39 -1.93
N LEU A 164 8.27 -13.05 -0.88
CA LEU A 164 7.46 -14.01 -0.08
C LEU A 164 6.09 -14.31 -0.69
N ARG A 165 5.70 -13.64 -1.79
CA ARG A 165 4.38 -13.76 -2.43
C ARG A 165 3.24 -13.62 -1.41
N PRO A 166 3.18 -12.52 -0.65
CA PRO A 166 2.12 -12.33 0.32
C PRO A 166 0.77 -12.20 -0.41
N SER A 167 -0.33 -12.60 0.22
CA SER A 167 -1.68 -12.41 -0.34
C SER A 167 -2.12 -10.94 -0.28
N VAL A 168 -1.60 -10.18 0.69
CA VAL A 168 -1.87 -8.74 0.87
C VAL A 168 -0.56 -7.96 0.95
N ILE A 169 -0.45 -6.89 0.17
CA ILE A 169 0.68 -5.95 0.18
C ILE A 169 0.19 -4.60 0.68
N LEU A 170 0.81 -4.13 1.75
CA LEU A 170 0.51 -2.86 2.40
C LEU A 170 1.61 -1.86 2.05
N MET A 171 1.26 -0.71 1.47
CA MET A 171 2.23 0.30 1.04
C MET A 171 1.91 1.66 1.65
N ASP A 172 2.77 2.16 2.52
CA ASP A 172 2.58 3.42 3.24
C ASP A 172 3.37 4.55 2.58
N GLU A 173 2.70 5.36 1.74
CA GLU A 173 3.27 6.48 0.97
C GLU A 173 4.63 6.13 0.31
N PRO A 174 4.75 5.02 -0.43
CA PRO A 174 6.05 4.49 -0.86
C PRO A 174 6.81 5.40 -1.82
N PHE A 175 6.12 6.35 -2.46
CA PHE A 175 6.72 7.24 -3.45
C PHE A 175 6.81 8.69 -2.97
N GLY A 176 6.45 8.99 -1.71
CA GLY A 176 6.39 10.34 -1.18
C GLY A 176 7.72 11.11 -1.18
N ALA A 177 8.84 10.41 -1.10
CA ALA A 177 10.18 11.01 -1.09
C ALA A 177 10.84 11.12 -2.48
N LEU A 178 10.15 10.68 -3.56
CA LEU A 178 10.69 10.67 -4.91
C LEU A 178 10.34 11.96 -5.66
N ASP A 179 11.24 12.39 -6.55
CA ASP A 179 10.94 13.43 -7.54
C ASP A 179 9.83 12.97 -8.51
N ALA A 180 9.23 13.91 -9.23
CA ALA A 180 8.06 13.65 -10.06
C ALA A 180 8.31 12.58 -11.15
N GLN A 181 9.46 12.66 -11.85
CA GLN A 181 9.77 11.71 -12.93
C GLN A 181 10.02 10.30 -12.37
N THR A 182 10.84 10.19 -11.34
CA THR A 182 11.12 8.90 -10.69
C THR A 182 9.84 8.29 -10.10
N ARG A 183 8.93 9.12 -9.57
CA ARG A 183 7.64 8.65 -9.04
C ARG A 183 6.78 8.04 -10.14
N GLU A 184 6.66 8.69 -11.29
CA GLU A 184 5.91 8.14 -12.43
C GLU A 184 6.48 6.81 -12.92
N ASP A 185 7.80 6.71 -13.04
CA ASP A 185 8.48 5.48 -13.43
C ASP A 185 8.24 4.36 -12.41
N MET A 186 8.18 4.70 -11.12
CA MET A 186 7.89 3.74 -10.05
C MET A 186 6.42 3.29 -10.05
N GLN A 187 5.48 4.17 -10.38
CA GLN A 187 4.07 3.81 -10.52
C GLN A 187 3.87 2.80 -11.65
N GLU A 188 4.46 3.01 -12.82
CA GLU A 188 4.39 2.06 -13.94
C GLU A 188 5.05 0.73 -13.59
N LEU A 189 6.25 0.78 -13.01
CA LEU A 189 6.96 -0.41 -12.57
C LEU A 189 6.13 -1.23 -11.58
N LEU A 190 5.50 -0.55 -10.60
CA LEU A 190 4.65 -1.20 -9.61
C LEU A 190 3.45 -1.88 -10.26
N LEU A 191 2.74 -1.20 -11.17
CA LEU A 191 1.60 -1.78 -11.88
C LEU A 191 2.01 -2.98 -12.74
N HIS A 192 3.16 -2.91 -13.41
CA HIS A 192 3.68 -4.01 -14.23
C HIS A 192 3.98 -5.25 -13.36
N ILE A 193 4.75 -5.08 -12.27
CA ILE A 193 5.13 -6.20 -11.41
C ILE A 193 3.92 -6.75 -10.65
N TRP A 194 3.02 -5.88 -10.19
CA TRP A 194 1.79 -6.29 -9.51
C TRP A 194 0.87 -7.08 -10.43
N GLY A 195 0.75 -6.69 -11.71
CA GLY A 195 -0.06 -7.40 -12.70
C GLY A 195 0.36 -8.86 -12.94
N GLU A 196 1.59 -9.22 -12.59
CA GLU A 196 2.08 -10.61 -12.60
C GLU A 196 1.79 -11.36 -11.28
N SER A 197 1.26 -10.68 -10.27
CA SER A 197 0.99 -11.23 -8.95
C SER A 197 -0.51 -11.33 -8.70
N ALA A 198 -0.93 -12.29 -7.88
CA ALA A 198 -2.31 -12.41 -7.40
C ALA A 198 -2.52 -11.69 -6.05
N SER A 199 -1.61 -10.80 -5.67
CA SER A 199 -1.68 -10.11 -4.38
C SER A 199 -2.64 -8.93 -4.42
N THR A 200 -3.46 -8.78 -3.40
CA THR A 200 -4.21 -7.54 -3.17
C THR A 200 -3.30 -6.48 -2.60
N VAL A 201 -3.32 -5.28 -3.17
CA VAL A 201 -2.54 -4.14 -2.68
C VAL A 201 -3.45 -3.17 -1.96
N LEU A 202 -3.05 -2.73 -0.76
CA LEU A 202 -3.62 -1.57 -0.07
C LEU A 202 -2.54 -0.50 0.02
N PHE A 203 -2.71 0.55 -0.77
CA PHE A 203 -1.75 1.62 -0.98
C PHE A 203 -2.21 2.91 -0.31
N VAL A 204 -1.36 3.55 0.43
CA VAL A 204 -1.64 4.85 1.07
C VAL A 204 -0.97 5.97 0.29
N THR A 205 -1.73 7.00 -0.01
CA THR A 205 -1.22 8.25 -0.58
C THR A 205 -2.06 9.46 -0.14
N HIS A 206 -1.54 10.65 -0.38
CA HIS A 206 -2.27 11.91 -0.31
C HIS A 206 -2.40 12.59 -1.70
N ASP A 207 -1.86 11.95 -2.75
CA ASP A 207 -1.89 12.43 -4.13
C ASP A 207 -3.08 11.81 -4.88
N VAL A 208 -3.96 12.68 -5.40
CA VAL A 208 -5.20 12.25 -6.08
C VAL A 208 -4.90 11.60 -7.42
N ASP A 209 -3.93 12.12 -8.17
CA ASP A 209 -3.57 11.59 -9.49
C ASP A 209 -2.93 10.21 -9.37
N GLU A 210 -2.08 10.02 -8.35
CA GLU A 210 -1.52 8.73 -8.01
C GLU A 210 -2.62 7.73 -7.63
N ALA A 211 -3.57 8.14 -6.79
CA ALA A 211 -4.68 7.29 -6.37
C ALA A 211 -5.51 6.81 -7.58
N ILE A 212 -5.90 7.72 -8.47
CA ILE A 212 -6.70 7.39 -9.66
C ILE A 212 -5.91 6.53 -10.64
N TYR A 213 -4.61 6.82 -10.81
CA TYR A 213 -3.78 6.06 -11.74
C TYR A 213 -3.55 4.62 -11.29
N LEU A 214 -3.40 4.38 -10.00
CA LEU A 214 -3.07 3.06 -9.45
C LEU A 214 -4.29 2.21 -9.10
N ALA A 215 -5.35 2.80 -8.53
CA ALA A 215 -6.42 2.06 -7.87
C ALA A 215 -7.46 1.44 -8.80
N ASP A 216 -8.05 0.32 -8.36
CA ASP A 216 -9.35 -0.15 -8.84
C ASP A 216 -10.47 0.49 -8.02
N HIS A 217 -10.22 0.77 -6.73
CA HIS A 217 -11.09 1.53 -5.84
C HIS A 217 -10.28 2.47 -4.93
N ILE A 218 -10.86 3.63 -4.62
CA ILE A 218 -10.27 4.63 -3.72
C ILE A 218 -11.17 4.81 -2.50
N TYR A 219 -10.67 4.44 -1.33
CA TYR A 219 -11.30 4.79 -0.07
C TYR A 219 -10.85 6.19 0.34
N VAL A 220 -11.81 7.13 0.35
CA VAL A 220 -11.55 8.50 0.76
C VAL A 220 -11.74 8.61 2.28
N LEU A 221 -10.71 9.10 2.97
CA LEU A 221 -10.72 9.29 4.42
C LEU A 221 -10.84 10.76 4.79
N CYS A 222 -11.60 11.05 5.83
CA CYS A 222 -11.57 12.33 6.52
C CYS A 222 -10.64 12.28 7.75
N ALA A 223 -10.32 13.45 8.30
CA ALA A 223 -9.45 13.57 9.48
C ALA A 223 -10.26 13.92 10.75
N ARG A 224 -9.77 13.38 11.88
CA ARG A 224 -10.09 13.73 13.27
C ARG A 224 -11.56 13.56 13.71
N PRO A 225 -11.97 12.35 13.97
CA PRO A 225 -11.24 11.09 13.83
C PRO A 225 -11.25 10.58 12.40
N GLY A 226 -10.26 9.72 12.05
CA GLY A 226 -10.20 9.09 10.74
C GLY A 226 -11.38 8.15 10.54
N THR A 227 -12.16 8.40 9.49
CA THR A 227 -13.26 7.56 9.02
C THR A 227 -13.22 7.46 7.51
N ILE A 228 -13.71 6.37 6.93
CA ILE A 228 -13.94 6.26 5.48
C ILE A 228 -15.26 6.93 5.16
N ILE A 229 -15.23 7.92 4.29
CA ILE A 229 -16.41 8.71 3.90
C ILE A 229 -16.98 8.32 2.55
N GLU A 230 -16.16 7.72 1.68
CA GLU A 230 -16.60 7.28 0.35
C GLU A 230 -15.71 6.16 -0.17
N ASP A 231 -16.28 5.20 -0.89
CA ASP A 231 -15.59 4.21 -1.73
C ASP A 231 -15.85 4.57 -3.19
N VAL A 232 -14.81 5.01 -3.89
CA VAL A 232 -14.89 5.51 -5.26
C VAL A 232 -14.33 4.47 -6.22
N PRO A 233 -15.15 3.83 -7.07
CA PRO A 233 -14.66 2.93 -8.11
C PRO A 233 -13.91 3.71 -9.19
N VAL A 234 -12.83 3.14 -9.70
CA VAL A 234 -12.00 3.71 -10.77
C VAL A 234 -12.28 2.94 -12.07
N PRO A 235 -13.03 3.52 -13.03
CA PRO A 235 -13.55 2.79 -14.19
C PRO A 235 -12.54 2.65 -15.34
N PHE A 236 -11.23 2.59 -15.03
CA PHE A 236 -10.19 2.45 -16.04
C PHE A 236 -9.68 1.01 -16.07
N GLY A 237 -9.73 0.39 -17.27
CA GLY A 237 -9.21 -0.96 -17.48
C GLY A 237 -7.69 -1.07 -17.29
N ARG A 238 -7.18 -2.29 -17.31
CA ARG A 238 -5.76 -2.61 -17.23
C ARG A 238 -5.31 -3.33 -18.51
N PRO A 239 -4.06 -3.16 -18.95
CA PRO A 239 -3.00 -2.30 -18.39
C PRO A 239 -3.31 -0.81 -18.59
N ARG A 240 -2.84 0.04 -17.66
CA ARG A 240 -3.02 1.50 -17.73
C ARG A 240 -1.76 2.15 -18.29
N ASP A 241 -1.96 3.00 -19.28
CA ASP A 241 -0.93 3.87 -19.86
C ASP A 241 -1.00 5.28 -19.23
N ARG A 242 0.13 5.98 -19.15
CA ARG A 242 0.17 7.37 -18.60
C ARG A 242 -0.76 8.34 -19.32
N SER A 243 -1.05 8.10 -20.59
CA SER A 243 -1.93 8.97 -21.39
C SER A 243 -3.34 9.08 -20.82
N ILE A 244 -3.80 8.12 -19.99
CA ILE A 244 -5.11 8.22 -19.33
C ILE A 244 -5.22 9.47 -18.47
N LYS A 245 -4.11 9.96 -17.88
CA LYS A 245 -4.09 11.18 -17.05
C LYS A 245 -4.49 12.44 -17.81
N GLN A 246 -4.43 12.42 -19.15
CA GLN A 246 -4.78 13.55 -20.02
C GLN A 246 -6.23 13.47 -20.55
N THR A 247 -6.97 12.42 -20.15
CA THR A 247 -8.33 12.19 -20.63
C THR A 247 -9.38 12.94 -19.82
N GLU A 248 -10.48 13.33 -20.46
CA GLU A 248 -11.61 13.97 -19.78
C GLU A 248 -12.22 13.10 -18.66
N PRO A 249 -12.41 11.77 -18.85
CA PRO A 249 -12.88 10.90 -17.75
C PRO A 249 -11.95 10.92 -16.52
N PHE A 250 -10.63 10.98 -16.71
CA PHE A 250 -9.68 11.07 -15.60
C PHE A 250 -9.86 12.40 -14.85
N HIS A 251 -9.96 13.52 -15.55
CA HIS A 251 -10.17 14.83 -14.94
C HIS A 251 -11.54 14.91 -14.23
N ALA A 252 -12.58 14.31 -14.79
CA ALA A 252 -13.89 14.25 -14.14
C ALA A 252 -13.83 13.50 -12.81
N LEU A 253 -13.16 12.32 -12.79
CA LEU A 253 -12.96 11.54 -11.57
C LEU A 253 -12.10 12.29 -10.56
N GLN A 254 -11.03 12.98 -11.01
CA GLN A 254 -10.18 13.81 -10.16
C GLN A 254 -11.00 14.90 -9.45
N GLN A 255 -11.89 15.61 -10.19
CA GLN A 255 -12.76 16.64 -9.60
C GLN A 255 -13.74 16.02 -8.58
N HIS A 256 -14.29 14.84 -8.86
CA HIS A 256 -15.15 14.13 -7.91
C HIS A 256 -14.39 13.80 -6.62
N VAL A 257 -13.24 13.16 -6.71
CA VAL A 257 -12.42 12.78 -5.55
C VAL A 257 -11.99 14.00 -4.74
N LEU A 258 -11.58 15.10 -5.42
CA LEU A 258 -11.27 16.37 -4.75
C LEU A 258 -12.48 16.96 -4.03
N ALA A 259 -13.70 16.84 -4.59
CA ALA A 259 -14.93 17.27 -3.94
C ALA A 259 -15.23 16.46 -2.68
N CYS A 260 -14.99 15.14 -2.69
CA CYS A 260 -15.12 14.29 -1.51
C CYS A 260 -14.16 14.72 -0.39
N LEU A 261 -12.89 14.94 -0.72
CA LEU A 261 -11.89 15.42 0.24
C LEU A 261 -12.26 16.77 0.87
N ARG A 262 -12.89 17.68 0.12
CA ARG A 262 -13.34 18.99 0.64
C ARG A 262 -14.57 18.89 1.54
N ARG A 263 -15.45 17.91 1.34
CA ARG A 263 -16.64 17.67 2.16
C ARG A 263 -16.32 17.06 3.51
N ALA A 264 -15.11 16.49 3.68
CA ALA A 264 -14.69 15.88 4.93
C ALA A 264 -14.80 16.88 6.09
N PRO A 265 -15.56 16.59 7.17
CA PRO A 265 -15.64 17.43 8.35
C PRO A 265 -14.24 17.54 8.97
N GLY A 266 -13.68 18.75 9.06
CA GLY A 266 -12.36 19.01 9.65
C GLY A 266 -11.46 19.98 8.87
N GLN A 267 -11.80 20.40 7.66
CA GLN A 267 -11.12 21.50 6.96
C GLN A 267 -11.79 22.86 7.24
N GLY A 268 -11.98 23.17 8.52
CA GLY A 268 -12.28 24.51 8.99
C GLY A 268 -11.00 25.30 9.10
N GLN A 269 -10.78 26.26 8.18
CA GLN A 269 -9.85 27.40 8.27
C GLN A 269 -8.35 27.09 8.46
N VAL A 270 -7.66 26.80 7.37
CA VAL A 270 -6.27 27.29 7.26
C VAL A 270 -6.37 28.82 7.19
N ARG A 271 -6.12 29.52 8.31
CA ARG A 271 -5.84 30.96 8.31
C ARG A 271 -4.54 31.14 7.53
N VAL A 272 -4.65 31.65 6.31
CA VAL A 272 -3.54 32.27 5.62
C VAL A 272 -3.26 33.57 6.38
N SER A 273 -2.23 33.56 7.20
CA SER A 273 -1.65 34.79 7.74
C SER A 273 -0.88 35.45 6.59
N VAL A 274 -1.31 36.66 6.21
CA VAL A 274 -0.66 37.60 5.33
C VAL A 274 0.66 38.07 5.94
#